data_759273c7b804f0d7726bd518fe18ab06
#
_entry.id   759273c7b804f0d7726bd518fe18ab06
#
_cell.length_a   1.000
_cell.length_b   1.000
_cell.length_c   1.000
_cell.angle_alpha   90.00
_cell.angle_beta   90.00
_cell.angle_gamma   90.00
#
_symmetry.space_group_name_H-M   'P 1'
#
loop_
_entity.id
_entity.type
_entity.pdbx_description
1 polymer ?
#
loop_
_entity_poly.entity_id
_entity_poly.type
_entity_poly.pdbx_seq_one_letter_code
_entity_poly.pdbx_strand_id
1 'polypeptide(L)'
;MQKHTITAIICLAGAIVASAIAGSSFLAMRKPDKIVRGPGVTEIKMLSEWFPDLKGSPGDTEVYIMEGADNGVSMLVLGGTHPNEPASHLAAILLIENFLPRTGTLYVIPRANASGFTAND
;
A
#
# COMPACT_ATOMS: atom_id res chain seq x y z
N MET A 1 -40.77 -33.68 -9.79
CA MET A 1 -40.57 -32.55 -8.86
C MET A 1 -39.28 -32.70 -8.02
N GLN A 2 -39.02 -33.84 -7.37
CA GLN A 2 -37.85 -33.98 -6.47
C GLN A 2 -36.47 -33.77 -7.14
N LYS A 3 -36.23 -34.24 -8.38
CA LYS A 3 -34.94 -34.09 -9.06
C LYS A 3 -34.59 -32.62 -9.33
N HIS A 4 -35.52 -31.79 -9.78
CA HIS A 4 -35.27 -30.36 -10.05
C HIS A 4 -35.00 -29.57 -8.78
N THR A 5 -35.67 -29.94 -7.67
CA THR A 5 -35.43 -29.31 -6.36
C THR A 5 -34.03 -29.61 -5.85
N ILE A 6 -33.53 -30.86 -5.97
CA ILE A 6 -32.19 -31.22 -5.59
C ILE A 6 -31.15 -30.48 -6.44
N THR A 7 -31.35 -30.43 -7.75
CA THR A 7 -30.45 -29.68 -8.65
C THR A 7 -30.40 -28.19 -8.28
N ALA A 8 -31.55 -27.58 -7.99
CA ALA A 8 -31.62 -26.18 -7.59
C ALA A 8 -30.86 -25.93 -6.26
N ILE A 9 -31.00 -26.84 -5.28
CA ILE A 9 -30.27 -26.73 -4.01
C ILE A 9 -28.75 -26.84 -4.23
N ILE A 10 -28.30 -27.77 -5.06
CA ILE A 10 -26.87 -27.94 -5.38
C ILE A 10 -26.32 -26.68 -6.07
N CYS A 11 -27.06 -26.13 -7.05
CA CYS A 11 -26.65 -24.91 -7.74
C CYS A 11 -26.60 -23.72 -6.77
N LEU A 12 -27.57 -23.58 -5.89
CA LEU A 12 -27.58 -22.50 -4.88
C LEU A 12 -26.42 -22.63 -3.91
N ALA A 13 -26.18 -23.83 -3.41
CA ALA A 13 -25.04 -24.09 -2.52
C ALA A 13 -23.69 -23.78 -3.22
N GLY A 14 -23.54 -24.20 -4.46
CA GLY A 14 -22.37 -23.88 -5.27
C GLY A 14 -22.17 -22.37 -5.48
N ALA A 15 -23.23 -21.63 -5.75
CA ALA A 15 -23.20 -20.17 -5.89
C ALA A 15 -22.80 -19.48 -4.58
N ILE A 16 -23.33 -19.93 -3.46
CA ILE A 16 -22.98 -19.39 -2.13
C ILE A 16 -21.48 -19.61 -1.84
N VAL A 17 -20.98 -20.82 -2.06
CA VAL A 17 -19.57 -21.16 -1.85
C VAL A 17 -18.67 -20.32 -2.77
N ALA A 18 -19.00 -20.21 -4.04
CA ALA A 18 -18.24 -19.40 -5.00
C ALA A 18 -18.22 -17.93 -4.60
N SER A 19 -19.35 -17.38 -4.16
CA SER A 19 -19.46 -15.99 -3.69
C SER A 19 -18.64 -15.75 -2.41
N ALA A 20 -18.65 -16.71 -1.48
CA ALA A 20 -17.87 -16.61 -0.26
C ALA A 20 -16.36 -16.63 -0.55
N ILE A 21 -15.91 -17.51 -1.44
CA ILE A 21 -14.50 -17.57 -1.87
C ILE A 21 -14.09 -16.27 -2.58
N ALA A 22 -14.87 -15.81 -3.55
CA ALA A 22 -14.59 -14.58 -4.28
C ALA A 22 -14.57 -13.36 -3.34
N GLY A 23 -15.53 -13.25 -2.43
CA GLY A 23 -15.58 -12.18 -1.44
C GLY A 23 -14.38 -12.19 -0.49
N SER A 24 -14.00 -13.36 0.03
CA SER A 24 -12.83 -13.49 0.89
C SER A 24 -11.52 -13.16 0.18
N SER A 25 -11.38 -13.58 -1.09
CA SER A 25 -10.22 -13.23 -1.92
C SER A 25 -10.14 -11.74 -2.20
N PHE A 26 -11.28 -11.10 -2.49
CA PHE A 26 -11.35 -9.66 -2.70
C PHE A 26 -10.95 -8.87 -1.45
N LEU A 27 -11.45 -9.27 -0.26
CA LEU A 27 -11.05 -8.66 1.01
C LEU A 27 -9.56 -8.88 1.33
N ALA A 28 -9.01 -10.03 0.93
CA ALA A 28 -7.58 -10.30 1.12
C ALA A 28 -6.67 -9.40 0.26
N MET A 29 -7.13 -8.98 -0.92
CA MET A 29 -6.39 -8.04 -1.79
C MET A 29 -6.32 -6.62 -1.23
N ARG A 30 -7.18 -6.26 -0.28
CA ARG A 30 -7.18 -4.94 0.37
C ARG A 30 -6.08 -4.77 1.43
N LYS A 31 -5.37 -5.84 1.77
CA LYS A 31 -4.24 -5.72 2.70
C LYS A 31 -3.14 -4.89 2.06
N PRO A 32 -2.61 -3.87 2.78
CA PRO A 32 -1.52 -3.07 2.26
C PRO A 32 -0.30 -3.96 2.00
N ASP A 33 0.37 -3.72 0.87
CA ASP A 33 1.61 -4.39 0.55
C ASP A 33 2.65 -4.14 1.65
N LYS A 34 3.35 -5.21 2.03
CA LYS A 34 4.44 -5.11 2.97
C LYS A 34 5.67 -4.54 2.24
N ILE A 35 6.11 -3.36 2.67
CA ILE A 35 7.32 -2.74 2.16
C ILE A 35 8.53 -3.30 2.92
N VAL A 36 9.50 -3.82 2.19
CA VAL A 36 10.74 -4.33 2.77
C VAL A 36 11.77 -3.20 2.82
N ARG A 37 12.38 -2.99 3.98
CA ARG A 37 13.42 -1.98 4.15
C ARG A 37 14.65 -2.36 3.29
N GLY A 38 14.90 -1.56 2.25
CA GLY A 38 16.04 -1.74 1.36
C GLY A 38 17.37 -1.18 1.92
N PRO A 39 18.47 -1.41 1.19
CA PRO A 39 19.82 -1.07 1.67
C PRO A 39 20.06 0.43 1.84
N GLY A 40 19.32 1.28 1.14
CA GLY A 40 19.47 2.73 1.20
C GLY A 40 18.64 3.39 2.31
N VAL A 41 17.70 2.69 2.93
CA VAL A 41 16.82 3.28 3.94
C VAL A 41 17.57 3.43 5.25
N THR A 42 17.86 4.66 5.64
CA THR A 42 18.51 5.01 6.90
C THR A 42 17.52 5.15 8.03
N GLU A 43 16.34 5.74 7.77
CA GLU A 43 15.32 5.99 8.78
C GLU A 43 13.91 5.86 8.18
N ILE A 44 12.91 5.58 9.01
CA ILE A 44 11.49 5.61 8.66
C ILE A 44 10.79 6.45 9.72
N LYS A 45 10.05 7.47 9.29
CA LYS A 45 9.28 8.36 10.15
C LYS A 45 7.84 8.43 9.70
N MET A 46 6.95 8.77 10.62
CA MET A 46 5.58 9.13 10.27
C MET A 46 5.53 10.58 9.79
N LEU A 47 4.70 10.88 8.80
CA LEU A 47 4.52 12.23 8.28
C LEU A 47 4.08 13.21 9.38
N SER A 48 3.37 12.71 10.39
CA SER A 48 2.98 13.46 11.58
C SER A 48 4.14 13.98 12.44
N GLU A 49 5.37 13.50 12.24
CA GLU A 49 6.54 14.06 12.92
C GLU A 49 6.89 15.47 12.41
N TRP A 50 6.53 15.78 11.15
CA TRP A 50 6.64 17.15 10.60
C TRP A 50 5.32 17.94 10.68
N PHE A 51 4.19 17.22 10.63
CA PHE A 51 2.84 17.80 10.66
C PHE A 51 2.01 17.14 11.77
N PRO A 52 2.14 17.58 13.03
CA PRO A 52 1.54 16.92 14.19
C PRO A 52 0.02 16.73 14.11
N ASP A 53 -0.68 17.59 13.37
CA ASP A 53 -2.13 17.52 13.17
C ASP A 53 -2.59 16.25 12.41
N LEU A 54 -1.67 15.58 11.71
CA LEU A 54 -1.94 14.32 11.04
C LEU A 54 -1.92 13.11 11.98
N LYS A 55 -1.36 13.25 13.17
CA LYS A 55 -1.14 12.13 14.08
C LYS A 55 -2.43 11.40 14.43
N GLY A 56 -2.45 10.10 14.12
CA GLY A 56 -3.62 9.24 14.36
C GLY A 56 -4.77 9.43 13.37
N SER A 57 -4.59 10.26 12.34
CA SER A 57 -5.53 10.37 11.23
C SER A 57 -5.28 9.31 10.17
N PRO A 58 -6.27 8.98 9.32
CA PRO A 58 -6.07 8.09 8.15
C PRO A 58 -5.08 8.65 7.12
N GLY A 59 -4.75 9.95 7.19
CA GLY A 59 -3.79 10.61 6.31
C GLY A 59 -2.34 10.50 6.77
N ASP A 60 -2.09 10.02 7.99
CA ASP A 60 -0.73 9.82 8.48
C ASP A 60 -0.08 8.62 7.76
N THR A 61 1.13 8.80 7.26
CA THR A 61 1.81 7.82 6.41
C THR A 61 3.30 7.75 6.71
N GLU A 62 3.91 6.61 6.35
CA GLU A 62 5.36 6.43 6.49
C GLU A 62 6.13 7.23 5.44
N VAL A 63 7.20 7.86 5.87
CA VAL A 63 8.20 8.55 5.07
C VAL A 63 9.50 7.78 5.20
N TYR A 64 9.98 7.21 4.11
CA TYR A 64 11.25 6.49 4.04
C TYR A 64 12.35 7.48 3.70
N ILE A 65 13.36 7.57 4.56
CA ILE A 65 14.50 8.47 4.42
C ILE A 65 15.70 7.65 3.99
N MET A 66 16.36 8.11 2.95
CA MET A 66 17.50 7.45 2.35
C MET A 66 18.63 8.49 2.20
N GLU A 67 19.69 8.34 2.97
CA GLU A 67 20.82 9.27 2.99
C GLU A 67 22.00 8.68 2.23
N GLY A 68 22.57 9.47 1.33
CA GLY A 68 23.84 9.15 0.67
C GLY A 68 25.03 9.40 1.58
N ALA A 69 26.19 8.84 1.20
CA ALA A 69 27.43 9.00 1.95
C ALA A 69 27.96 10.44 1.96
N ASP A 70 27.70 11.20 0.90
CA ASP A 70 28.16 12.56 0.73
C ASP A 70 26.99 13.56 0.78
N ASN A 71 27.29 14.79 1.17
CA ASN A 71 26.33 15.88 1.13
C ASN A 71 25.84 16.13 -0.30
N GLY A 72 24.59 16.51 -0.45
CA GLY A 72 23.97 16.78 -1.75
C GLY A 72 22.59 17.42 -1.60
N VAL A 73 21.83 17.39 -2.68
CA VAL A 73 20.45 17.92 -2.70
C VAL A 73 19.50 16.98 -2.00
N SER A 74 18.39 17.54 -1.51
CA SER A 74 17.27 16.74 -1.03
C SER A 74 16.21 16.62 -2.14
N MET A 75 15.63 15.42 -2.26
CA MET A 75 14.57 15.12 -3.21
C MET A 75 13.42 14.42 -2.50
N LEU A 76 12.19 14.76 -2.87
CA LEU A 76 10.98 14.09 -2.41
C LEU A 76 10.33 13.33 -3.58
N VAL A 77 10.02 12.06 -3.35
CA VAL A 77 9.25 11.22 -4.27
C VAL A 77 7.91 10.86 -3.61
N LEU A 78 6.83 11.16 -4.31
CA LEU A 78 5.47 10.83 -3.90
C LEU A 78 4.93 9.72 -4.80
N GLY A 79 4.62 8.57 -4.22
CA GLY A 79 3.87 7.48 -4.86
C GLY A 79 2.47 7.37 -4.27
N GLY A 80 1.57 6.70 -4.98
CA GLY A 80 0.24 6.40 -4.45
C GLY A 80 -0.66 7.62 -4.21
N THR A 81 -0.58 8.64 -5.05
CA THR A 81 -1.50 9.79 -5.03
C THR A 81 -2.93 9.35 -5.39
N HIS A 82 -3.04 8.42 -6.34
CA HIS A 82 -4.29 7.77 -6.73
C HIS A 82 -4.25 6.30 -6.30
N PRO A 83 -5.00 5.90 -5.26
CA PRO A 83 -4.92 4.55 -4.68
C PRO A 83 -5.26 3.42 -5.65
N ASN A 84 -6.14 3.70 -6.62
CA ASN A 84 -6.56 2.74 -7.64
C ASN A 84 -5.58 2.60 -8.83
N GLU A 85 -4.49 3.38 -8.83
CA GLU A 85 -3.46 3.36 -9.86
C GLU A 85 -2.16 2.81 -9.27
N PRO A 86 -1.92 1.49 -9.35
CA PRO A 86 -0.82 0.84 -8.62
C PRO A 86 0.58 1.26 -9.10
N ALA A 87 0.72 1.78 -10.32
CA ALA A 87 2.02 2.03 -10.94
C ALA A 87 2.93 2.96 -10.11
N SER A 88 2.42 4.10 -9.63
CA SER A 88 3.22 5.07 -8.87
C SER A 88 3.56 4.55 -7.46
N HIS A 89 2.63 3.87 -6.82
CA HIS A 89 2.81 3.21 -5.53
C HIS A 89 3.88 2.11 -5.62
N LEU A 90 3.75 1.20 -6.57
CA LEU A 90 4.72 0.12 -6.77
C LEU A 90 6.11 0.64 -7.15
N ALA A 91 6.19 1.69 -8.00
CA ALA A 91 7.47 2.32 -8.34
C ALA A 91 8.17 2.90 -7.10
N ALA A 92 7.42 3.54 -6.20
CA ALA A 92 7.97 4.06 -4.95
C ALA A 92 8.43 2.92 -4.01
N ILE A 93 7.69 1.81 -3.94
CA ILE A 93 8.11 0.62 -3.18
C ILE A 93 9.41 0.05 -3.75
N LEU A 94 9.49 -0.16 -5.06
CA LEU A 94 10.71 -0.68 -5.70
C LEU A 94 11.92 0.24 -5.46
N LEU A 95 11.70 1.55 -5.43
CA LEU A 95 12.74 2.52 -5.09
C LEU A 95 13.21 2.33 -3.65
N ILE A 96 12.28 2.23 -2.69
CA ILE A 96 12.60 2.00 -1.27
C ILE A 96 13.38 0.70 -1.09
N GLU A 97 12.97 -0.36 -1.75
CA GLU A 97 13.54 -1.70 -1.55
C GLU A 97 14.91 -1.90 -2.21
N ASN A 98 15.24 -1.15 -3.27
CA ASN A 98 16.39 -1.46 -4.09
C ASN A 98 17.39 -0.30 -4.29
N PHE A 99 16.99 0.95 -4.03
CA PHE A 99 17.84 2.10 -4.32
C PHE A 99 18.78 2.42 -3.16
N LEU A 100 20.00 2.84 -3.50
CA LEU A 100 21.00 3.32 -2.57
C LEU A 100 21.55 4.65 -3.11
N PRO A 101 21.19 5.81 -2.51
CA PRO A 101 21.71 7.10 -2.94
C PRO A 101 23.22 7.20 -2.66
N ARG A 102 23.95 7.85 -3.54
CA ARG A 102 25.39 8.14 -3.32
C ARG A 102 25.57 9.44 -2.56
N THR A 103 24.77 10.44 -2.86
CA THR A 103 24.86 11.80 -2.30
C THR A 103 23.48 12.34 -2.00
N GLY A 104 23.38 13.23 -1.03
CA GLY A 104 22.16 13.91 -0.65
C GLY A 104 21.16 13.04 0.09
N THR A 105 19.91 13.49 0.16
CA THR A 105 18.85 12.79 0.89
C THR A 105 17.62 12.60 -0.01
N LEU A 106 17.13 11.37 -0.07
CA LEU A 106 15.89 11.03 -0.75
C LEU A 106 14.82 10.70 0.29
N TYR A 107 13.72 11.42 0.22
CA TYR A 107 12.49 11.15 0.98
C TYR A 107 11.50 10.45 0.05
N VAL A 108 10.97 9.31 0.45
CA VAL A 108 10.00 8.55 -0.36
C VAL A 108 8.75 8.31 0.46
N ILE A 109 7.61 8.77 -0.05
CA ILE A 109 6.29 8.50 0.50
C ILE A 109 5.55 7.57 -0.47
N PRO A 110 5.45 6.26 -0.20
CA PRO A 110 4.87 5.31 -1.15
C PRO A 110 3.34 5.40 -1.22
N ARG A 111 2.70 5.93 -0.17
CA ARG A 111 1.24 6.10 -0.08
C ARG A 111 0.91 7.54 0.30
N ALA A 112 1.13 8.47 -0.66
CA ALA A 112 0.90 9.89 -0.43
C ALA A 112 -0.56 10.22 -0.09
N ASN A 113 -1.51 9.46 -0.63
CA ASN A 113 -2.93 9.52 -0.26
C ASN A 113 -3.29 8.33 0.65
N ALA A 114 -2.69 8.26 1.84
CA ALA A 114 -2.90 7.15 2.78
C ALA A 114 -4.39 6.97 3.13
N SER A 115 -5.14 8.04 3.32
CA SER A 115 -6.58 7.99 3.58
C SER A 115 -7.37 7.33 2.43
N GLY A 116 -6.95 7.55 1.17
CA GLY A 116 -7.57 6.93 0.02
C GLY A 116 -7.31 5.41 -0.07
N PHE A 117 -6.15 4.95 0.41
CA PHE A 117 -5.86 3.51 0.51
C PHE A 117 -6.69 2.81 1.59
N THR A 118 -7.07 3.53 2.65
CA THR A 118 -7.90 3.00 3.73
C THR A 118 -9.40 3.16 3.47
N ALA A 119 -9.80 4.19 2.70
CA ALA A 119 -11.21 4.52 2.43
C ALA A 119 -11.80 3.75 1.22
N ASN A 120 -11.01 2.99 0.47
CA ASN A 120 -11.50 2.09 -0.57
C ASN A 120 -12.12 0.80 0.01
N ASP A 121 -12.76 0.93 1.16
CA ASP A 121 -13.56 -0.09 1.79
C ASP A 121 -14.99 -0.15 1.19
#